data_febefd53cadb396ae8c6425942a4ecc0
#
_entry.id   febefd53cadb396ae8c6425942a4ecc0
#
_cell.length_a   1.000
_cell.length_b   1.000
_cell.length_c   1.000
_cell.angle_alpha   90.00
_cell.angle_beta   90.00
_cell.angle_gamma   90.00
#
_symmetry.space_group_name_H-M   'P 1'
#
loop_
_entity.id
_entity.type
_entity.pdbx_description
1 polymer ?
#
loop_
_entity_poly.entity_id
_entity_poly.type
_entity_poly.pdbx_seq_one_letter_code
_entity_poly.pdbx_strand_id
1 'polypeptide(L)'
;VRIVFSILLVLSSVFNILFAQSQTFNYTGNVQTWTVPPCVTSINVIVAGAKGGGNIGGNGARISATIAVTPGQILNIYVGGQGSCGNNSGGWNGGGTGFASNPANANYNSCGGGGASDIRIGGTALGNRVIVAGGGGGKGGGSTTTTSGGVSNCNNGGVGANSFGFGGGGGTQTTGGAGGAPWAGTPPGGQSGTLGQGGNGGFWQTASGGGGGGGYYGGGGGGAGSSLIPVGGSCLAGNNTGNGYVSITWTPVNLIVNPTSTNVTCFGLCNGTANANYPGATYLWSNGLTTQSISNLCPGTYTVSVNLNGCIATGSVTITQPPQVILGPISHN
;
A
#
# COMPACT_ATOMS: atom_id res chain seq x y z
N VAL A 1 57.05 14.93 -23.70
CA VAL A 1 56.30 13.90 -22.98
C VAL A 1 54.84 14.07 -23.36
N ARG A 2 54.30 13.21 -24.25
CA ARG A 2 52.90 13.15 -24.61
C ARG A 2 52.23 12.17 -23.67
N ILE A 3 51.36 12.67 -22.81
CA ILE A 3 50.49 11.84 -21.95
C ILE A 3 49.33 11.39 -22.82
N VAL A 4 49.31 10.10 -23.16
CA VAL A 4 48.18 9.42 -23.80
C VAL A 4 47.18 9.13 -22.70
N PHE A 5 46.06 9.87 -22.65
CA PHE A 5 44.91 9.50 -21.87
C PHE A 5 44.24 8.31 -22.56
N SER A 6 44.52 7.11 -22.12
CA SER A 6 43.68 5.95 -22.41
C SER A 6 42.35 6.13 -21.70
N ILE A 7 41.33 6.47 -22.48
CA ILE A 7 39.94 6.40 -21.99
C ILE A 7 39.60 4.91 -21.85
N LEU A 8 39.73 4.42 -20.64
CA LEU A 8 39.21 3.10 -20.27
C LEU A 8 37.69 3.22 -20.31
N LEU A 9 37.11 2.85 -21.46
CA LEU A 9 35.65 2.66 -21.56
C LEU A 9 35.30 1.45 -20.72
N VAL A 10 35.07 1.69 -19.45
CA VAL A 10 34.47 0.71 -18.56
C VAL A 10 33.07 0.44 -19.12
N LEU A 11 32.92 -0.68 -19.83
CA LEU A 11 31.62 -1.33 -20.00
C LEU A 11 31.13 -1.64 -18.59
N SER A 12 30.44 -0.68 -17.97
CA SER A 12 29.59 -0.97 -16.84
C SER A 12 28.43 -1.80 -17.41
N SER A 13 28.61 -3.13 -17.45
CA SER A 13 27.49 -4.03 -17.33
C SER A 13 26.84 -3.61 -16.02
N VAL A 14 25.82 -2.75 -16.11
CA VAL A 14 24.99 -2.35 -14.97
C VAL A 14 24.31 -3.64 -14.55
N PHE A 15 24.95 -4.40 -13.69
CA PHE A 15 24.26 -5.31 -12.80
C PHE A 15 23.37 -4.40 -11.94
N ASN A 16 22.16 -4.14 -12.44
CA ASN A 16 21.11 -3.60 -11.62
C ASN A 16 20.80 -4.65 -10.55
N ILE A 17 21.56 -4.63 -9.47
CA ILE A 17 21.24 -5.38 -8.27
C ILE A 17 19.95 -4.71 -7.79
N LEU A 18 18.84 -5.37 -8.06
CA LEU A 18 17.50 -4.93 -7.66
C LEU A 18 17.36 -5.10 -6.16
N PHE A 19 17.82 -4.12 -5.42
CA PHE A 19 17.55 -4.07 -3.98
C PHE A 19 16.06 -3.81 -3.76
N ALA A 20 15.51 -4.52 -2.79
CA ALA A 20 14.19 -4.19 -2.26
C ALA A 20 14.22 -2.74 -1.76
N GLN A 21 13.31 -1.93 -2.28
CA GLN A 21 13.13 -0.54 -1.86
C GLN A 21 11.98 -0.48 -0.86
N SER A 22 11.97 0.54 0.00
CA SER A 22 10.92 0.72 0.98
C SER A 22 10.60 2.19 1.20
N GLN A 23 9.33 2.46 1.50
CA GLN A 23 8.86 3.77 1.93
C GLN A 23 7.85 3.60 3.05
N THR A 24 7.97 4.43 4.11
CA THR A 24 7.04 4.43 5.23
C THR A 24 6.33 5.76 5.31
N PHE A 25 5.02 5.70 5.49
CA PHE A 25 4.09 6.81 5.66
C PHE A 25 3.66 6.84 7.12
N ASN A 26 4.06 7.88 7.82
CA ASN A 26 3.64 8.15 9.19
C ASN A 26 2.41 9.05 9.22
N TYR A 27 1.77 9.13 10.36
CA TYR A 27 0.61 9.99 10.59
C TYR A 27 0.94 11.46 10.35
N THR A 28 0.14 12.13 9.52
CA THR A 28 0.24 13.57 9.21
C THR A 28 -1.07 14.32 9.43
N GLY A 29 -2.18 13.61 9.66
CA GLY A 29 -3.53 14.17 9.69
C GLY A 29 -4.13 14.46 8.31
N ASN A 30 -3.45 14.08 7.24
CA ASN A 30 -3.87 14.31 5.85
C ASN A 30 -3.67 13.04 5.01
N VAL A 31 -4.34 13.00 3.86
CA VAL A 31 -4.11 11.99 2.83
C VAL A 31 -2.72 12.18 2.24
N GLN A 32 -1.98 11.10 2.10
CA GLN A 32 -0.69 11.04 1.42
C GLN A 32 -0.87 10.21 0.15
N THR A 33 -0.06 10.46 -0.86
CA THR A 33 -0.11 9.71 -2.13
C THR A 33 1.23 9.06 -2.43
N TRP A 34 1.18 7.92 -3.10
CA TRP A 34 2.36 7.25 -3.63
C TRP A 34 2.09 6.77 -5.05
N THR A 35 3.00 7.09 -5.96
CA THR A 35 2.94 6.63 -7.34
C THR A 35 3.80 5.39 -7.49
N VAL A 36 3.22 4.32 -8.02
CA VAL A 36 3.92 3.06 -8.28
C VAL A 36 5.06 3.31 -9.28
N PRO A 37 6.31 2.96 -8.91
CA PRO A 37 7.45 3.15 -9.80
C PRO A 37 7.36 2.30 -11.08
N PRO A 38 8.09 2.64 -12.14
CA PRO A 38 8.26 1.78 -13.32
C PRO A 38 8.74 0.39 -12.92
N CYS A 39 8.36 -0.63 -13.70
CA CYS A 39 8.74 -2.03 -13.47
C CYS A 39 8.26 -2.66 -12.14
N VAL A 40 7.30 -2.04 -11.45
CA VAL A 40 6.71 -2.58 -10.21
C VAL A 40 5.30 -3.04 -10.49
N THR A 41 5.03 -4.33 -10.36
CA THR A 41 3.71 -4.95 -10.59
C THR A 41 3.08 -5.52 -9.32
N SER A 42 3.85 -5.59 -8.24
CA SER A 42 3.38 -5.98 -6.91
C SER A 42 4.18 -5.28 -5.83
N ILE A 43 3.52 -5.04 -4.69
CA ILE A 43 4.11 -4.42 -3.51
C ILE A 43 3.75 -5.24 -2.28
N ASN A 44 4.67 -5.32 -1.32
CA ASN A 44 4.38 -5.82 0.00
C ASN A 44 4.08 -4.63 0.92
N VAL A 45 2.98 -4.69 1.61
CA VAL A 45 2.53 -3.60 2.49
C VAL A 45 2.38 -4.06 3.92
N ILE A 46 2.71 -3.20 4.85
CA ILE A 46 2.37 -3.30 6.26
C ILE A 46 1.50 -2.09 6.57
N VAL A 47 0.30 -2.33 7.09
CA VAL A 47 -0.65 -1.29 7.45
C VAL A 47 -1.01 -1.47 8.92
N ALA A 48 -0.84 -0.43 9.72
CA ALA A 48 -1.14 -0.46 11.16
C ALA A 48 -2.15 0.62 11.53
N GLY A 49 -3.27 0.22 12.12
CA GLY A 49 -4.27 1.12 12.67
C GLY A 49 -3.78 1.78 13.97
N ALA A 50 -4.34 2.90 14.34
CA ALA A 50 -3.90 3.65 15.50
C ALA A 50 -4.48 3.10 16.82
N LYS A 51 -3.77 3.33 17.92
CA LYS A 51 -4.25 3.08 19.28
C LYS A 51 -5.39 4.03 19.64
N GLY A 52 -6.36 3.56 20.40
CA GLY A 52 -7.32 4.41 21.10
C GLY A 52 -6.64 5.24 22.18
N GLY A 53 -7.25 6.37 22.53
CA GLY A 53 -6.74 7.30 23.54
C GLY A 53 -6.64 6.68 24.94
N GLY A 54 -5.69 7.14 25.69
CA GLY A 54 -5.42 6.73 27.07
C GLY A 54 -4.46 5.55 27.20
N ASN A 55 -3.93 5.37 28.41
CA ASN A 55 -2.97 4.30 28.74
C ASN A 55 -3.53 2.90 28.49
N ILE A 56 -4.83 2.71 28.78
CA ILE A 56 -5.58 1.45 28.58
C ILE A 56 -6.53 1.51 27.36
N GLY A 57 -6.37 2.50 26.48
CA GLY A 57 -7.00 2.47 25.14
C GLY A 57 -6.56 1.24 24.36
N GLY A 58 -7.46 0.66 23.56
CA GLY A 58 -7.19 -0.53 22.75
C GLY A 58 -6.12 -0.26 21.70
N ASN A 59 -5.28 -1.24 21.44
CA ASN A 59 -4.30 -1.18 20.38
C ASN A 59 -4.93 -1.40 19.00
N GLY A 60 -4.34 -0.80 17.97
CA GLY A 60 -4.72 -1.01 16.57
C GLY A 60 -4.18 -2.34 16.01
N ALA A 61 -4.83 -2.88 14.98
CA ALA A 61 -4.34 -4.05 14.24
C ALA A 61 -3.14 -3.68 13.36
N ARG A 62 -2.35 -4.71 13.01
CA ARG A 62 -1.28 -4.63 12.01
C ARG A 62 -1.48 -5.72 10.96
N ILE A 63 -1.60 -5.32 9.70
CA ILE A 63 -1.82 -6.22 8.57
C ILE A 63 -0.62 -6.19 7.65
N SER A 64 -0.23 -7.35 7.13
CA SER A 64 0.76 -7.50 6.07
C SER A 64 0.12 -8.22 4.90
N ALA A 65 0.30 -7.70 3.69
CA ALA A 65 -0.23 -8.31 2.47
C ALA A 65 0.63 -7.94 1.26
N THR A 66 0.51 -8.77 0.19
CA THR A 66 1.00 -8.41 -1.15
C THR A 66 -0.17 -7.90 -1.97
N ILE A 67 0.00 -6.76 -2.61
CA ILE A 67 -1.01 -6.10 -3.45
C ILE A 67 -0.49 -6.00 -4.87
N ALA A 68 -1.27 -6.48 -5.84
CA ALA A 68 -0.99 -6.25 -7.26
C ALA A 68 -1.21 -4.77 -7.59
N VAL A 69 -0.29 -4.19 -8.35
CA VAL A 69 -0.32 -2.78 -8.77
C VAL A 69 0.15 -2.66 -10.22
N THR A 70 -0.10 -1.51 -10.83
CA THR A 70 0.42 -1.18 -12.17
C THR A 70 1.37 0.01 -12.09
N PRO A 71 2.48 0.03 -12.85
CA PRO A 71 3.37 1.18 -12.92
C PRO A 71 2.60 2.47 -13.24
N GLY A 72 2.93 3.55 -12.54
CA GLY A 72 2.23 4.84 -12.67
C GLY A 72 0.91 4.94 -11.89
N GLN A 73 0.39 3.86 -11.32
CA GLN A 73 -0.82 3.87 -10.51
C GLN A 73 -0.62 4.70 -9.25
N ILE A 74 -1.61 5.54 -8.90
CA ILE A 74 -1.59 6.35 -7.68
C ILE A 74 -2.34 5.60 -6.58
N LEU A 75 -1.67 5.40 -5.45
CA LEU A 75 -2.23 4.88 -4.21
C LEU A 75 -2.47 6.05 -3.26
N ASN A 76 -3.69 6.16 -2.73
CA ASN A 76 -4.03 7.11 -1.68
C ASN A 76 -3.85 6.43 -0.32
N ILE A 77 -2.95 6.98 0.50
CA ILE A 77 -2.52 6.43 1.78
C ILE A 77 -3.16 7.22 2.90
N TYR A 78 -3.95 6.54 3.71
CA TYR A 78 -4.62 7.08 4.89
C TYR A 78 -3.99 6.47 6.13
N VAL A 79 -3.40 7.30 6.98
CA VAL A 79 -2.72 6.84 8.20
C VAL A 79 -3.49 7.30 9.41
N GLY A 80 -4.01 6.37 10.21
CA GLY A 80 -4.83 6.64 11.38
C GLY A 80 -4.11 7.44 12.46
N GLY A 81 -4.79 8.43 13.02
CA GLY A 81 -4.32 9.16 14.20
C GLY A 81 -4.72 8.45 15.49
N GLN A 82 -3.90 8.56 16.53
CA GLN A 82 -4.25 8.10 17.87
C GLN A 82 -5.41 8.91 18.45
N GLY A 83 -6.31 8.27 19.19
CA GLY A 83 -7.37 8.97 19.93
C GLY A 83 -6.80 9.85 21.04
N SER A 84 -7.48 10.97 21.34
CA SER A 84 -7.05 11.93 22.37
C SER A 84 -7.86 11.77 23.64
N CYS A 85 -7.22 12.06 24.80
CA CYS A 85 -7.89 12.21 26.10
C CYS A 85 -8.01 13.68 26.51
N GLY A 86 -7.19 14.58 25.97
CA GLY A 86 -7.22 16.00 26.36
C GLY A 86 -8.49 16.72 25.91
N ASN A 87 -8.93 16.44 24.70
CA ASN A 87 -10.18 16.97 24.11
C ASN A 87 -11.18 15.87 23.72
N ASN A 88 -10.90 14.63 24.11
CA ASN A 88 -11.71 13.42 23.84
C ASN A 88 -11.96 13.13 22.36
N SER A 89 -11.24 13.80 21.43
CA SER A 89 -11.44 13.61 20.01
C SER A 89 -10.99 12.23 19.54
N GLY A 90 -11.73 11.68 18.58
CA GLY A 90 -11.31 10.50 17.85
C GLY A 90 -10.09 10.78 16.97
N GLY A 91 -9.28 9.76 16.75
CA GLY A 91 -8.15 9.82 15.83
C GLY A 91 -8.61 10.01 14.39
N TRP A 92 -7.81 10.73 13.62
CA TRP A 92 -8.06 10.96 12.20
C TRP A 92 -8.23 9.64 11.44
N ASN A 93 -9.04 9.64 10.41
CA ASN A 93 -9.51 8.49 9.63
C ASN A 93 -10.38 7.52 10.45
N GLY A 94 -11.41 8.08 11.08
CA GLY A 94 -12.59 7.35 11.55
C GLY A 94 -12.61 6.96 13.02
N GLY A 95 -11.75 7.49 13.87
CA GLY A 95 -11.92 7.32 15.32
C GLY A 95 -13.15 8.06 15.83
N GLY A 96 -13.99 7.44 16.67
CA GLY A 96 -15.12 8.07 17.35
C GLY A 96 -14.65 8.93 18.54
N THR A 97 -15.42 9.96 18.90
CA THR A 97 -15.12 10.80 20.06
C THR A 97 -15.48 10.09 21.36
N GLY A 98 -14.66 10.27 22.38
CA GLY A 98 -15.02 9.99 23.76
C GLY A 98 -15.97 11.06 24.29
N PHE A 99 -16.54 10.85 25.47
CA PHE A 99 -17.39 11.83 26.11
C PHE A 99 -16.66 12.56 27.24
N ALA A 100 -16.75 13.90 27.25
CA ALA A 100 -16.28 14.74 28.36
C ALA A 100 -17.40 14.91 29.38
N SER A 101 -17.32 14.24 30.52
CA SER A 101 -18.41 14.22 31.49
C SER A 101 -18.43 15.39 32.46
N ASN A 102 -17.27 15.95 32.78
CA ASN A 102 -17.21 17.05 33.77
C ASN A 102 -15.87 17.80 33.65
N PRO A 103 -15.91 19.12 33.37
CA PRO A 103 -14.69 19.93 33.32
C PRO A 103 -13.97 20.05 34.68
N ALA A 104 -14.67 19.76 35.78
CA ALA A 104 -14.13 19.86 37.15
C ALA A 104 -13.39 18.58 37.60
N ASN A 105 -13.53 17.44 36.91
CA ASN A 105 -12.86 16.19 37.33
C ASN A 105 -12.38 15.35 36.13
N ALA A 106 -11.11 15.47 35.85
CA ALA A 106 -10.45 14.79 34.72
C ALA A 106 -10.53 13.24 34.76
N ASN A 107 -10.81 12.64 35.93
CA ASN A 107 -10.94 11.18 36.08
C ASN A 107 -12.19 10.63 35.38
N TYR A 108 -13.17 11.47 35.11
CA TYR A 108 -14.40 11.08 34.38
C TYR A 108 -14.28 11.23 32.88
N ASN A 109 -13.19 11.77 32.40
CA ASN A 109 -13.00 11.95 30.96
C ASN A 109 -12.65 10.62 30.29
N SER A 110 -13.43 10.24 29.33
CA SER A 110 -13.09 9.16 28.39
C SER A 110 -12.25 9.70 27.24
N CYS A 111 -11.67 8.80 26.49
CA CYS A 111 -10.78 9.15 25.38
C CYS A 111 -11.41 8.75 24.03
N GLY A 112 -11.02 9.41 22.97
CA GLY A 112 -11.43 9.05 21.62
C GLY A 112 -10.84 7.71 21.16
N GLY A 113 -11.50 7.03 20.23
CA GLY A 113 -10.98 5.85 19.54
C GLY A 113 -9.86 6.20 18.57
N GLY A 114 -8.99 5.26 18.26
CA GLY A 114 -7.96 5.39 17.24
C GLY A 114 -8.54 5.31 15.82
N GLY A 115 -7.94 6.02 14.87
CA GLY A 115 -8.29 5.94 13.45
C GLY A 115 -7.76 4.67 12.79
N ALA A 116 -8.41 4.24 11.71
CA ALA A 116 -7.89 3.18 10.85
C ALA A 116 -6.76 3.69 9.97
N SER A 117 -5.89 2.79 9.51
CA SER A 117 -5.00 3.06 8.38
C SER A 117 -5.47 2.24 7.19
N ASP A 118 -5.47 2.83 5.99
CA ASP A 118 -5.90 2.14 4.78
C ASP A 118 -5.16 2.63 3.52
N ILE A 119 -5.17 1.78 2.49
CA ILE A 119 -4.72 2.11 1.14
C ILE A 119 -5.93 2.04 0.22
N ARG A 120 -6.09 3.08 -0.63
CA ARG A 120 -7.17 3.18 -1.62
C ARG A 120 -6.60 3.26 -3.03
N ILE A 121 -7.22 2.53 -3.94
CA ILE A 121 -6.85 2.46 -5.36
C ILE A 121 -8.07 2.86 -6.21
N GLY A 122 -7.85 3.69 -7.23
CA GLY A 122 -8.92 4.13 -8.15
C GLY A 122 -9.79 5.26 -7.60
N GLY A 123 -9.43 5.84 -6.44
CA GLY A 123 -10.14 6.97 -5.86
C GLY A 123 -9.95 7.12 -4.36
N THR A 124 -10.66 8.08 -3.77
CA THR A 124 -10.55 8.43 -2.33
C THR A 124 -11.76 7.96 -1.51
N ALA A 125 -12.80 7.41 -2.13
CA ALA A 125 -13.99 6.93 -1.44
C ALA A 125 -13.70 5.68 -0.57
N LEU A 126 -14.53 5.43 0.43
CA LEU A 126 -14.39 4.25 1.30
C LEU A 126 -14.51 2.92 0.55
N GLY A 127 -15.22 2.88 -0.59
CA GLY A 127 -15.32 1.71 -1.47
C GLY A 127 -14.03 1.39 -2.25
N ASN A 128 -13.08 2.34 -2.32
CA ASN A 128 -11.80 2.14 -3.00
C ASN A 128 -10.72 1.50 -2.10
N ARG A 129 -11.03 1.21 -0.83
CA ARG A 129 -10.08 0.60 0.11
C ARG A 129 -9.77 -0.84 -0.29
N VAL A 130 -8.48 -1.14 -0.46
CA VAL A 130 -7.99 -2.49 -0.79
C VAL A 130 -7.42 -3.23 0.42
N ILE A 131 -7.03 -2.48 1.46
CA ILE A 131 -6.56 -3.01 2.74
C ILE A 131 -6.89 -2.00 3.82
N VAL A 132 -7.36 -2.45 5.00
CA VAL A 132 -7.68 -1.60 6.15
C VAL A 132 -7.20 -2.27 7.43
N ALA A 133 -6.39 -1.58 8.21
CA ALA A 133 -6.06 -1.96 9.58
C ALA A 133 -6.91 -1.14 10.55
N GLY A 134 -7.72 -1.81 11.35
CA GLY A 134 -8.64 -1.19 12.29
C GLY A 134 -7.93 -0.53 13.46
N GLY A 135 -8.44 0.60 13.92
CA GLY A 135 -8.00 1.30 15.12
C GLY A 135 -8.62 0.71 16.41
N GLY A 136 -7.96 0.92 17.52
CA GLY A 136 -8.43 0.51 18.84
C GLY A 136 -9.50 1.46 19.42
N GLY A 137 -10.34 0.96 20.31
CA GLY A 137 -11.30 1.78 21.06
C GLY A 137 -10.63 2.66 22.11
N GLY A 138 -11.21 3.81 22.40
CA GLY A 138 -10.76 4.71 23.45
C GLY A 138 -11.04 4.19 24.85
N LYS A 139 -10.25 4.63 25.83
CA LYS A 139 -10.48 4.40 27.25
C LYS A 139 -11.79 5.03 27.69
N GLY A 140 -12.61 4.33 28.48
CA GLY A 140 -13.73 4.91 29.22
C GLY A 140 -13.27 5.56 30.52
N GLY A 141 -14.04 6.53 31.02
CA GLY A 141 -13.81 7.24 32.29
C GLY A 141 -14.84 6.86 33.36
N GLY A 142 -14.47 6.85 34.62
CA GLY A 142 -15.35 6.62 35.75
C GLY A 142 -14.74 6.98 37.10
N SER A 143 -15.57 7.15 38.14
CA SER A 143 -15.12 7.61 39.46
C SER A 143 -14.21 6.61 40.20
N THR A 144 -14.48 5.32 40.02
CA THR A 144 -13.78 4.25 40.76
C THR A 144 -13.07 3.27 39.84
N THR A 145 -13.50 3.19 38.58
CA THR A 145 -12.90 2.22 37.60
C THR A 145 -12.77 2.84 36.22
N THR A 146 -11.62 2.70 35.62
CA THR A 146 -11.41 3.02 34.21
C THR A 146 -11.61 1.75 33.37
N THR A 147 -12.23 1.89 32.22
CA THR A 147 -12.47 0.74 31.32
C THR A 147 -11.52 0.77 30.13
N SER A 148 -10.98 -0.38 29.79
CA SER A 148 -10.10 -0.52 28.61
C SER A 148 -10.91 -0.42 27.33
N GLY A 149 -10.34 0.24 26.33
CA GLY A 149 -10.84 0.21 24.97
C GLY A 149 -10.67 -1.16 24.32
N GLY A 150 -11.57 -1.52 23.41
CA GLY A 150 -11.49 -2.75 22.62
C GLY A 150 -10.23 -2.77 21.74
N VAL A 151 -9.56 -3.90 21.68
CA VAL A 151 -8.41 -4.13 20.81
C VAL A 151 -8.89 -4.50 19.41
N SER A 152 -8.31 -3.93 18.35
CA SER A 152 -8.64 -4.35 17.00
C SER A 152 -8.11 -5.77 16.74
N ASN A 153 -9.03 -6.72 16.63
CA ASN A 153 -8.77 -8.09 16.19
C ASN A 153 -8.97 -8.17 14.68
N CYS A 154 -8.19 -8.94 14.01
CA CYS A 154 -8.04 -9.01 12.56
C CYS A 154 -9.34 -8.80 11.75
N ASN A 155 -10.22 -9.78 11.74
CA ASN A 155 -11.48 -9.68 10.98
C ASN A 155 -12.54 -8.86 11.71
N ASN A 156 -12.57 -8.91 13.03
CA ASN A 156 -13.53 -8.18 13.85
C ASN A 156 -12.79 -7.31 14.86
N GLY A 157 -13.39 -6.18 15.21
CA GLY A 157 -12.93 -5.39 16.34
C GLY A 157 -13.29 -6.08 17.66
N GLY A 158 -12.45 -5.90 18.69
CA GLY A 158 -12.76 -6.33 20.04
C GLY A 158 -13.78 -5.41 20.70
N VAL A 159 -14.54 -5.94 21.64
CA VAL A 159 -15.45 -5.16 22.48
C VAL A 159 -14.68 -4.32 23.50
N GLY A 160 -15.18 -3.14 23.82
CA GLY A 160 -14.69 -2.36 24.96
C GLY A 160 -15.07 -3.03 26.28
N ALA A 161 -14.20 -2.93 27.29
CA ALA A 161 -14.53 -3.49 28.61
C ALA A 161 -15.74 -2.79 29.24
N ASN A 162 -16.59 -3.58 29.87
CA ASN A 162 -17.79 -3.11 30.58
C ASN A 162 -17.42 -2.82 32.04
N SER A 163 -17.52 -1.55 32.44
CA SER A 163 -17.77 -1.14 33.83
C SER A 163 -18.93 -0.18 33.76
N PHE A 164 -20.00 -0.49 34.42
CA PHE A 164 -21.21 0.32 34.39
C PHE A 164 -21.94 0.46 33.05
N GLY A 165 -21.84 -0.55 32.15
CA GLY A 165 -22.68 -0.69 30.97
C GLY A 165 -22.26 0.03 29.68
N PHE A 166 -21.05 0.58 29.58
CA PHE A 166 -20.67 1.46 28.47
C PHE A 166 -19.69 0.88 27.44
N GLY A 167 -19.37 -0.41 27.50
CA GLY A 167 -18.54 -1.06 26.50
C GLY A 167 -19.31 -1.26 25.20
N GLY A 168 -18.87 -0.66 24.10
CA GLY A 168 -19.44 -0.90 22.77
C GLY A 168 -18.88 -2.15 22.10
N GLY A 169 -19.65 -2.72 21.19
CA GLY A 169 -19.27 -3.87 20.36
C GLY A 169 -18.16 -3.52 19.38
N GLY A 170 -17.36 -4.51 18.98
CA GLY A 170 -16.41 -4.37 17.87
C GLY A 170 -17.13 -4.30 16.53
N GLY A 171 -16.54 -3.60 15.54
CA GLY A 171 -16.97 -3.64 14.14
C GLY A 171 -16.74 -5.03 13.56
N THR A 172 -17.58 -5.47 12.61
CA THR A 172 -17.47 -6.74 11.90
C THR A 172 -17.08 -6.51 10.44
N GLN A 173 -17.11 -7.55 9.60
CA GLN A 173 -16.87 -7.42 8.16
C GLN A 173 -18.08 -6.83 7.40
N THR A 174 -19.24 -6.78 8.02
CA THR A 174 -20.50 -6.37 7.37
C THR A 174 -21.24 -5.27 8.09
N THR A 175 -20.95 -5.05 9.39
CA THR A 175 -21.67 -4.06 10.21
C THR A 175 -20.74 -3.37 11.20
N GLY A 176 -21.08 -2.13 11.54
CA GLY A 176 -20.44 -1.45 12.65
C GLY A 176 -20.79 -2.10 14.00
N GLY A 177 -19.90 -1.94 14.98
CA GLY A 177 -20.12 -2.41 16.34
C GLY A 177 -21.29 -1.69 16.98
N ALA A 178 -22.09 -2.40 17.75
CA ALA A 178 -23.20 -1.79 18.51
C ALA A 178 -22.66 -0.79 19.55
N GLY A 179 -23.36 0.32 19.75
CA GLY A 179 -23.06 1.24 20.83
C GLY A 179 -23.24 0.55 22.19
N GLY A 180 -22.50 1.00 23.21
CA GLY A 180 -22.65 0.50 24.57
C GLY A 180 -24.03 0.85 25.14
N ALA A 181 -24.67 -0.10 25.83
CA ALA A 181 -25.97 0.12 26.44
C ALA A 181 -25.88 1.16 27.56
N PRO A 182 -26.89 2.03 27.71
CA PRO A 182 -26.96 2.94 28.82
C PRO A 182 -27.17 2.18 30.14
N TRP A 183 -26.63 2.69 31.23
CA TRP A 183 -26.91 2.15 32.55
C TRP A 183 -28.37 2.35 32.91
N ALA A 184 -29.07 1.29 33.39
CA ALA A 184 -30.43 1.31 33.87
C ALA A 184 -31.45 1.96 32.92
N GLY A 185 -31.26 1.88 31.62
CA GLY A 185 -32.20 2.39 30.61
C GLY A 185 -32.25 3.91 30.45
N THR A 186 -31.33 4.67 31.03
CA THR A 186 -31.26 6.13 30.86
C THR A 186 -30.40 6.53 29.67
N PRO A 187 -30.91 7.25 28.66
CA PRO A 187 -30.09 7.75 27.55
C PRO A 187 -29.17 8.92 27.97
N PRO A 188 -28.06 9.19 27.22
CA PRO A 188 -27.68 8.53 25.97
C PRO A 188 -26.67 7.40 26.15
N GLY A 189 -26.93 6.22 25.57
CA GLY A 189 -25.93 5.18 25.36
C GLY A 189 -24.87 5.59 24.35
N GLY A 190 -23.82 4.77 24.18
CA GLY A 190 -22.82 4.94 23.13
C GLY A 190 -23.43 4.76 21.73
N GLN A 191 -22.88 5.42 20.74
CA GLN A 191 -23.32 5.29 19.35
C GLN A 191 -22.72 4.05 18.70
N SER A 192 -23.46 3.46 17.77
CA SER A 192 -22.94 2.38 16.93
C SER A 192 -21.90 2.91 15.92
N GLY A 193 -20.93 2.09 15.59
CA GLY A 193 -20.03 2.37 14.48
C GLY A 193 -20.72 2.18 13.12
N THR A 194 -20.11 2.71 12.09
CA THR A 194 -20.57 2.59 10.69
C THR A 194 -19.39 2.23 9.78
N LEU A 195 -19.63 2.16 8.47
CA LEU A 195 -18.56 1.95 7.48
C LEU A 195 -17.50 3.06 7.62
N GLY A 196 -16.28 2.68 7.98
CA GLY A 196 -15.15 3.59 8.14
C GLY A 196 -15.11 4.37 9.46
N GLN A 197 -16.22 4.49 10.19
CA GLN A 197 -16.33 5.41 11.32
C GLN A 197 -16.70 4.69 12.62
N GLY A 198 -15.93 4.92 13.69
CA GLY A 198 -16.24 4.51 15.05
C GLY A 198 -17.35 5.34 15.67
N GLY A 199 -18.18 4.71 16.48
CA GLY A 199 -19.25 5.36 17.22
C GLY A 199 -18.73 6.22 18.38
N ASN A 200 -19.46 7.26 18.75
CA ASN A 200 -19.10 8.10 19.88
C ASN A 200 -19.44 7.41 21.21
N GLY A 201 -18.69 7.74 22.26
CA GLY A 201 -18.93 7.27 23.61
C GLY A 201 -20.28 7.83 24.18
N GLY A 202 -20.92 7.04 25.02
CA GLY A 202 -22.10 7.48 25.79
C GLY A 202 -21.71 8.11 27.13
N PHE A 203 -22.68 8.71 27.80
CA PHE A 203 -22.50 9.37 29.10
C PHE A 203 -23.57 8.97 30.13
N TRP A 204 -23.17 8.86 31.39
CA TRP A 204 -24.06 8.84 32.54
C TRP A 204 -23.34 9.41 33.77
N GLN A 205 -23.93 10.42 34.39
CA GLN A 205 -23.54 11.12 35.64
C GLN A 205 -22.06 11.07 36.07
N THR A 206 -21.53 9.90 36.40
CA THR A 206 -20.16 9.68 36.93
C THR A 206 -19.33 8.74 36.08
N ALA A 207 -19.81 8.37 34.91
CA ALA A 207 -19.09 7.48 33.98
C ALA A 207 -19.27 7.91 32.53
N SER A 208 -18.24 7.72 31.71
CA SER A 208 -18.28 8.06 30.30
C SER A 208 -17.68 6.95 29.45
N GLY A 209 -18.31 6.66 28.34
CA GLY A 209 -17.81 5.68 27.35
C GLY A 209 -16.70 6.27 26.49
N GLY A 210 -15.67 5.49 26.18
CA GLY A 210 -14.68 5.83 25.17
C GLY A 210 -15.27 5.88 23.78
N GLY A 211 -14.58 6.54 22.85
CA GLY A 211 -14.93 6.50 21.43
C GLY A 211 -14.58 5.17 20.80
N GLY A 212 -15.34 4.74 19.78
CA GLY A 212 -15.06 3.53 19.00
C GLY A 212 -13.89 3.72 18.03
N GLY A 213 -13.10 2.69 17.76
CA GLY A 213 -12.04 2.69 16.75
C GLY A 213 -12.59 2.74 15.33
N GLY A 214 -11.91 3.46 14.42
CA GLY A 214 -12.16 3.41 12.98
C GLY A 214 -11.76 2.05 12.40
N GLY A 215 -12.32 1.68 11.22
CA GLY A 215 -12.01 0.39 10.61
C GLY A 215 -12.64 0.24 9.25
N TYR A 216 -12.62 -1.00 8.71
CA TYR A 216 -13.48 -1.33 7.56
C TYR A 216 -14.92 -1.03 7.93
N TYR A 217 -15.37 -1.58 9.09
CA TYR A 217 -16.46 -1.02 9.86
C TYR A 217 -15.93 -0.61 11.23
N GLY A 218 -16.39 0.54 11.72
CA GLY A 218 -15.96 1.07 13.01
C GLY A 218 -16.60 0.32 14.18
N GLY A 219 -15.93 0.32 15.34
CA GLY A 219 -16.50 -0.15 16.61
C GLY A 219 -17.54 0.80 17.15
N GLY A 220 -18.49 0.31 17.96
CA GLY A 220 -19.34 1.13 18.82
C GLY A 220 -18.53 1.83 19.91
N GLY A 221 -19.12 2.77 20.65
CA GLY A 221 -18.39 3.54 21.66
C GLY A 221 -17.58 2.66 22.62
N GLY A 222 -16.27 2.78 22.60
CA GLY A 222 -15.31 1.95 23.31
C GLY A 222 -14.88 0.66 22.61
N GLY A 223 -15.60 0.17 21.60
CA GLY A 223 -15.21 -0.97 20.78
C GLY A 223 -14.16 -0.63 19.72
N ALA A 224 -13.42 -1.61 19.23
CA ALA A 224 -12.44 -1.43 18.15
C ALA A 224 -13.06 -1.58 16.75
N GLY A 225 -12.43 -1.00 15.74
CA GLY A 225 -12.79 -1.22 14.34
C GLY A 225 -12.31 -2.56 13.80
N SER A 226 -13.01 -3.08 12.79
CA SER A 226 -12.62 -4.25 12.02
C SER A 226 -11.56 -3.90 10.95
N SER A 227 -10.90 -4.92 10.43
CA SER A 227 -9.90 -4.78 9.38
C SER A 227 -10.38 -5.42 8.08
N LEU A 228 -9.92 -4.92 6.93
CA LEU A 228 -10.06 -5.57 5.62
C LEU A 228 -8.71 -6.15 5.22
N ILE A 229 -8.65 -7.47 5.12
CA ILE A 229 -7.42 -8.20 4.82
C ILE A 229 -7.52 -8.76 3.40
N PRO A 230 -6.62 -8.39 2.47
CA PRO A 230 -6.57 -9.00 1.14
C PRO A 230 -6.32 -10.50 1.21
N VAL A 231 -6.70 -11.22 0.15
CA VAL A 231 -6.41 -12.66 0.01
C VAL A 231 -4.90 -12.91 0.17
N GLY A 232 -4.54 -13.90 0.99
CA GLY A 232 -3.14 -14.20 1.29
C GLY A 232 -2.46 -13.26 2.30
N GLY A 233 -3.17 -12.24 2.79
CA GLY A 233 -2.66 -11.34 3.83
C GLY A 233 -2.65 -11.99 5.21
N SER A 234 -1.79 -11.49 6.08
CA SER A 234 -1.71 -11.87 7.49
C SER A 234 -2.02 -10.67 8.40
N CYS A 235 -2.41 -10.97 9.62
CA CYS A 235 -2.79 -9.94 10.59
C CYS A 235 -2.28 -10.27 11.99
N LEU A 236 -1.84 -9.23 12.69
CA LEU A 236 -1.51 -9.24 14.11
C LEU A 236 -2.50 -8.35 14.86
N ALA A 237 -3.32 -8.97 15.68
CA ALA A 237 -4.30 -8.27 16.51
C ALA A 237 -3.60 -7.41 17.57
N GLY A 238 -4.09 -6.19 17.82
CA GLY A 238 -3.64 -5.33 18.90
C GLY A 238 -2.13 -5.04 18.93
N ASN A 239 -1.48 -5.01 17.79
CA ASN A 239 -0.01 -4.92 17.71
C ASN A 239 0.52 -3.48 17.69
N ASN A 240 -0.31 -2.49 17.34
CA ASN A 240 0.13 -1.09 17.26
C ASN A 240 -0.30 -0.26 18.47
N THR A 241 0.67 0.37 19.14
CA THR A 241 0.50 1.10 20.42
C THR A 241 0.57 2.63 20.31
N GLY A 242 0.59 3.18 19.08
CA GLY A 242 0.67 4.62 18.81
C GLY A 242 -0.21 5.07 17.65
N ASN A 243 0.21 6.11 16.94
CA ASN A 243 -0.36 6.44 15.65
C ASN A 243 -0.21 5.26 14.68
N GLY A 244 -1.08 5.19 13.69
CA GLY A 244 -0.93 4.26 12.58
C GLY A 244 0.33 4.53 11.75
N TYR A 245 0.64 3.61 10.86
CA TYR A 245 1.64 3.77 9.80
C TYR A 245 1.32 2.86 8.61
N VAL A 246 1.86 3.19 7.45
CA VAL A 246 1.85 2.33 6.27
C VAL A 246 3.28 2.21 5.77
N SER A 247 3.78 0.98 5.62
CA SER A 247 5.09 0.72 5.01
C SER A 247 4.87 -0.07 3.72
N ILE A 248 5.48 0.41 2.65
CA ILE A 248 5.45 -0.22 1.33
C ILE A 248 6.87 -0.67 1.00
N THR A 249 7.01 -1.94 0.61
CA THR A 249 8.27 -2.48 0.09
C THR A 249 8.04 -3.08 -1.30
N TRP A 250 8.98 -2.86 -2.21
CA TRP A 250 8.89 -3.35 -3.58
C TRP A 250 10.25 -3.70 -4.15
N THR A 251 10.24 -4.56 -5.14
CA THR A 251 11.41 -4.88 -5.95
C THR A 251 11.00 -4.67 -7.41
N PRO A 252 11.64 -3.74 -8.15
CA PRO A 252 11.37 -3.58 -9.57
C PRO A 252 11.68 -4.88 -10.33
N VAL A 253 10.90 -5.20 -11.35
CA VAL A 253 11.19 -6.35 -12.22
C VAL A 253 12.32 -5.96 -13.17
N ASN A 254 13.32 -6.84 -13.35
CA ASN A 254 14.34 -6.65 -14.36
C ASN A 254 13.83 -7.13 -15.73
N LEU A 255 13.58 -6.20 -16.64
CA LEU A 255 13.22 -6.52 -18.01
C LEU A 255 14.51 -6.81 -18.79
N ILE A 256 14.71 -8.08 -19.16
CA ILE A 256 15.87 -8.50 -19.97
C ILE A 256 15.39 -8.72 -21.41
N VAL A 257 15.95 -7.95 -22.35
CA VAL A 257 15.61 -8.03 -23.78
C VAL A 257 16.75 -8.71 -24.52
N ASN A 258 16.48 -9.93 -25.00
CA ASN A 258 17.41 -10.75 -25.79
C ASN A 258 16.82 -10.95 -27.20
N PRO A 259 17.00 -9.99 -28.14
CA PRO A 259 16.48 -10.11 -29.48
C PRO A 259 17.25 -11.19 -30.26
N THR A 260 16.58 -11.84 -31.18
CA THR A 260 17.19 -12.81 -32.12
C THR A 260 17.18 -12.25 -33.53
N SER A 261 18.05 -12.74 -34.38
CA SER A 261 18.15 -12.32 -35.80
C SER A 261 18.46 -13.49 -36.75
N THR A 262 18.11 -13.30 -38.01
CA THR A 262 18.62 -14.11 -39.11
C THR A 262 19.54 -13.24 -39.99
N ASN A 263 20.66 -13.79 -40.40
CA ASN A 263 21.61 -13.12 -41.26
C ASN A 263 21.14 -13.03 -42.70
N VAL A 264 21.70 -12.13 -43.49
CA VAL A 264 21.42 -12.09 -44.94
C VAL A 264 22.01 -13.31 -45.65
N THR A 265 21.35 -13.77 -46.71
CA THR A 265 21.69 -15.01 -47.40
C THR A 265 22.86 -14.85 -48.37
N CYS A 266 23.12 -13.65 -48.91
CA CYS A 266 24.20 -13.35 -49.83
C CYS A 266 24.82 -11.99 -49.53
N PHE A 267 26.06 -11.79 -50.00
CA PHE A 267 26.77 -10.52 -49.90
C PHE A 267 25.97 -9.39 -50.58
N GLY A 268 25.79 -8.27 -49.84
CA GLY A 268 25.13 -7.08 -50.34
C GLY A 268 23.59 -7.15 -50.32
N LEU A 269 22.97 -8.26 -49.90
CA LEU A 269 21.52 -8.34 -49.75
C LEU A 269 21.05 -7.72 -48.43
N CYS A 270 19.77 -7.31 -48.43
CA CYS A 270 19.08 -6.78 -47.25
C CYS A 270 17.82 -7.64 -46.97
N ASN A 271 18.00 -8.94 -46.75
CA ASN A 271 16.90 -9.87 -46.44
C ASN A 271 17.01 -10.49 -45.02
N GLY A 272 17.81 -9.88 -44.16
CA GLY A 272 17.86 -10.25 -42.75
C GLY A 272 16.61 -9.94 -41.98
N THR A 273 16.43 -10.58 -40.85
CA THR A 273 15.30 -10.33 -39.93
C THR A 273 15.77 -10.17 -38.49
N ALA A 274 14.97 -9.50 -37.65
CA ALA A 274 15.19 -9.47 -36.22
C ALA A 274 13.85 -9.58 -35.47
N ASN A 275 13.88 -10.16 -34.27
CA ASN A 275 12.72 -10.32 -33.40
C ASN A 275 13.13 -9.95 -31.96
N ALA A 276 12.35 -9.07 -31.32
CA ALA A 276 12.57 -8.64 -29.95
C ALA A 276 12.27 -9.74 -28.92
N ASN A 277 11.57 -10.81 -29.27
CA ASN A 277 11.17 -11.94 -28.43
C ASN A 277 10.42 -11.54 -27.13
N TYR A 278 9.61 -10.47 -27.19
CA TYR A 278 8.91 -9.96 -26.02
C TYR A 278 7.44 -9.66 -26.34
N PRO A 279 6.52 -10.65 -26.32
CA PRO A 279 5.13 -10.43 -26.70
C PRO A 279 4.41 -9.48 -25.73
N GLY A 280 3.48 -8.67 -26.24
CA GLY A 280 2.65 -7.76 -25.45
C GLY A 280 3.30 -6.43 -25.08
N ALA A 281 4.52 -6.17 -25.50
CA ALA A 281 5.20 -4.89 -25.32
C ALA A 281 5.02 -3.94 -26.51
N THR A 282 5.42 -2.69 -26.38
CA THR A 282 5.67 -1.76 -27.47
C THR A 282 7.16 -1.72 -27.80
N TYR A 283 7.52 -1.46 -29.07
CA TYR A 283 8.88 -1.54 -29.56
C TYR A 283 9.28 -0.26 -30.29
N LEU A 284 10.56 0.06 -30.22
CA LEU A 284 11.20 1.07 -31.07
C LEU A 284 12.58 0.56 -31.44
N TRP A 285 12.76 0.19 -32.72
CA TRP A 285 14.04 -0.20 -33.26
C TRP A 285 14.86 1.01 -33.73
N SER A 286 16.18 0.85 -33.79
CA SER A 286 17.11 1.91 -34.24
C SER A 286 16.85 2.41 -35.66
N ASN A 287 16.15 1.64 -36.50
CA ASN A 287 15.71 2.03 -37.84
C ASN A 287 14.29 2.64 -37.88
N GLY A 288 13.69 2.93 -36.72
CA GLY A 288 12.38 3.57 -36.59
C GLY A 288 11.17 2.62 -36.65
N LEU A 289 11.36 1.32 -36.89
CA LEU A 289 10.26 0.35 -36.89
C LEU A 289 9.78 0.06 -35.47
N THR A 290 8.46 -0.23 -35.33
CA THR A 290 7.78 -0.36 -34.05
C THR A 290 7.09 -1.71 -33.85
N THR A 291 7.38 -2.70 -34.70
CA THR A 291 6.84 -4.05 -34.62
C THR A 291 7.75 -4.99 -33.85
N GLN A 292 7.20 -6.04 -33.23
CA GLN A 292 7.98 -7.05 -32.52
C GLN A 292 9.04 -7.70 -33.41
N SER A 293 8.67 -8.01 -34.66
CA SER A 293 9.57 -8.55 -35.69
C SER A 293 9.75 -7.53 -36.80
N ILE A 294 10.98 -7.42 -37.30
CA ILE A 294 11.34 -6.56 -38.42
C ILE A 294 12.11 -7.37 -39.48
N SER A 295 11.94 -7.01 -40.74
CA SER A 295 12.52 -7.72 -41.89
C SER A 295 13.15 -6.75 -42.89
N ASN A 296 13.71 -7.29 -43.99
CA ASN A 296 14.42 -6.55 -45.01
C ASN A 296 15.60 -5.75 -44.46
N LEU A 297 16.33 -6.35 -43.50
CA LEU A 297 17.45 -5.73 -42.84
C LEU A 297 18.76 -6.01 -43.61
N CYS A 298 19.52 -4.95 -43.82
CA CYS A 298 20.90 -5.05 -44.33
C CYS A 298 21.86 -5.49 -43.20
N PRO A 299 23.08 -5.92 -43.51
CA PRO A 299 24.09 -6.16 -42.52
C PRO A 299 24.33 -4.93 -41.65
N GLY A 300 24.34 -5.11 -40.33
CA GLY A 300 24.49 -4.02 -39.38
C GLY A 300 23.96 -4.40 -37.98
N THR A 301 24.13 -3.52 -37.02
CA THR A 301 23.63 -3.68 -35.66
C THR A 301 22.31 -2.94 -35.48
N TYR A 302 21.30 -3.64 -34.98
CA TYR A 302 19.97 -3.12 -34.72
C TYR A 302 19.71 -3.20 -33.22
N THR A 303 19.38 -2.05 -32.61
CA THR A 303 18.99 -1.96 -31.21
C THR A 303 17.49 -1.80 -31.12
N VAL A 304 16.85 -2.50 -30.19
CA VAL A 304 15.43 -2.35 -29.87
C VAL A 304 15.26 -1.83 -28.44
N SER A 305 14.42 -0.82 -28.28
CA SER A 305 13.84 -0.42 -26.99
C SER A 305 12.47 -1.09 -26.84
N VAL A 306 12.31 -1.86 -25.78
CA VAL A 306 11.09 -2.58 -25.44
C VAL A 306 10.48 -1.90 -24.21
N ASN A 307 9.20 -1.53 -24.29
CA ASN A 307 8.45 -0.97 -23.17
C ASN A 307 7.29 -1.90 -22.84
N LEU A 308 7.31 -2.50 -21.65
CA LEU A 308 6.24 -3.31 -21.09
C LEU A 308 5.65 -2.59 -19.86
N ASN A 309 4.47 -2.01 -20.01
CA ASN A 309 3.76 -1.32 -18.93
C ASN A 309 4.63 -0.27 -18.20
N GLY A 310 5.36 0.55 -18.94
CA GLY A 310 6.25 1.58 -18.38
C GLY A 310 7.63 1.08 -17.95
N CYS A 311 7.89 -0.23 -18.00
CA CYS A 311 9.22 -0.80 -17.81
C CYS A 311 9.95 -0.82 -19.15
N ILE A 312 11.08 -0.13 -19.26
CA ILE A 312 11.84 0.02 -20.51
C ILE A 312 13.19 -0.68 -20.37
N ALA A 313 13.50 -1.51 -21.37
CA ALA A 313 14.83 -2.10 -21.52
C ALA A 313 15.24 -2.14 -22.99
N THR A 314 16.54 -2.27 -23.24
CA THR A 314 17.10 -2.30 -24.58
C THR A 314 17.87 -3.60 -24.81
N GLY A 315 17.83 -4.08 -26.05
CA GLY A 315 18.63 -5.19 -26.53
C GLY A 315 19.17 -4.90 -27.92
N SER A 316 20.18 -5.61 -28.36
CA SER A 316 20.77 -5.44 -29.70
C SER A 316 21.06 -6.78 -30.36
N VAL A 317 20.96 -6.79 -31.68
CA VAL A 317 21.40 -7.92 -32.54
C VAL A 317 22.26 -7.40 -33.66
N THR A 318 23.17 -8.24 -34.15
CA THR A 318 23.96 -7.95 -35.32
C THR A 318 23.59 -8.90 -36.45
N ILE A 319 23.25 -8.35 -37.60
CA ILE A 319 23.01 -9.08 -38.85
C ILE A 319 24.31 -9.05 -39.62
N THR A 320 24.82 -10.22 -39.96
CA THR A 320 26.06 -10.38 -40.75
C THR A 320 25.73 -10.80 -42.18
N GLN A 321 26.71 -10.69 -43.07
CA GLN A 321 26.64 -11.17 -44.45
C GLN A 321 27.75 -12.18 -44.74
N PRO A 322 27.55 -13.12 -45.68
CA PRO A 322 28.60 -13.99 -46.17
C PRO A 322 29.70 -13.17 -46.85
N PRO A 323 30.94 -13.71 -46.97
CA PRO A 323 31.99 -13.05 -47.74
C PRO A 323 31.59 -12.92 -49.21
N GLN A 324 32.10 -11.86 -49.86
CA GLN A 324 31.91 -11.67 -51.29
C GLN A 324 32.60 -12.78 -52.06
N VAL A 325 31.87 -13.43 -52.98
CA VAL A 325 32.46 -14.38 -53.92
C VAL A 325 33.15 -13.60 -55.04
N ILE A 326 34.47 -13.66 -55.09
CA ILE A 326 35.25 -13.07 -56.17
C ILE A 326 35.60 -14.22 -57.12
N LEU A 327 35.07 -14.18 -58.35
CA LEU A 327 35.45 -15.10 -59.41
C LEU A 327 36.83 -14.68 -59.92
N GLY A 328 37.81 -15.59 -59.87
CA GLY A 328 39.08 -15.38 -60.45
C GLY A 328 39.01 -15.31 -61.99
N PRO A 329 40.08 -14.80 -62.67
CA PRO A 329 40.11 -14.77 -64.15
C PRO A 329 40.00 -16.18 -64.71
N ILE A 330 39.08 -16.35 -65.68
CA ILE A 330 39.00 -17.62 -66.46
C ILE A 330 40.23 -17.71 -67.34
N SER A 331 41.17 -18.65 -67.06
CA SER A 331 42.27 -18.97 -67.96
C SER A 331 41.70 -19.88 -69.05
N HIS A 332 41.70 -19.38 -70.29
CA HIS A 332 41.47 -20.22 -71.48
C HIS A 332 42.82 -20.81 -71.86
N ASN A 333 42.94 -22.13 -71.86
CA ASN A 333 44.01 -22.87 -72.49
C ASN A 333 43.71 -23.06 -73.92
#